data_665fb119d70da505aebfdb25382273a1
#
_entry.id   665fb119d70da505aebfdb25382273a1
#
_cell.length_a   1.000
_cell.length_b   1.000
_cell.length_c   1.000
_cell.angle_alpha   90.00
_cell.angle_beta   90.00
_cell.angle_gamma   90.00
#
_symmetry.space_group_name_H-M   'P 1'
#
loop_
_entity.id
_entity.type
_entity.pdbx_description
1 polymer ?
#
loop_
_entity_poly.entity_id
_entity_poly.type
_entity_poly.pdbx_seq_one_letter_code
_entity_poly.pdbx_strand_id
1 'polypeptide(L)'
;VMPHKEFSFGLVMDAGFGLLRYNGFVRDPTNTSATEASRQDRISKQAFTGTFMFNFGLIDRLVIGLQLPITFFRGTGVQVPDAGSTCDTTGCLYNDAGVGLRSQGVGDLTIHVKARLLNLGELPIGIAVTLRAGFPTAKTEQFAGEPGFSLWPTAVVEFQPIEKIRLAIEGGYRWNSQQGAAFIWDGLSNPLDPLGNAFVPEDQGVGHRFTYDDLITFGFGSSFRIARPVDFVIELYGSQIAKEIGTKGTLSMEALGGFKYFVTNKSFLTFAAGAGIPKTGFQAADIRAVLGFMYEPAVGDRDKDGIPDDDDGCPDDAEDKDGFEDSDGCPDLDNDGDGVLDVDDRCPLVKEDYDGDRDEDGCPEGREGDRDG
;
A
#
# COMPACT_ATOMS: atom_id res chain seq x y z
N VAL A 1 3.00 0.97 -13.30
CA VAL A 1 1.82 0.36 -13.92
C VAL A 1 2.31 -0.83 -14.72
N MET A 2 1.61 -1.93 -14.64
CA MET A 2 1.97 -3.22 -15.25
C MET A 2 1.85 -3.15 -16.77
N PRO A 3 2.70 -3.86 -17.53
CA PRO A 3 2.55 -4.07 -18.94
C PRO A 3 1.27 -4.80 -19.31
N HIS A 4 1.00 -4.88 -20.63
CA HIS A 4 -0.18 -5.55 -21.16
C HIS A 4 -0.19 -7.05 -20.83
N LYS A 5 -1.32 -7.54 -20.30
CA LYS A 5 -1.57 -8.93 -19.88
C LYS A 5 -0.75 -9.44 -18.68
N GLU A 6 0.05 -8.63 -18.05
CA GLU A 6 0.69 -9.01 -16.80
C GLU A 6 -0.28 -9.00 -15.62
N PHE A 7 0.03 -9.80 -14.62
CA PHE A 7 -0.73 -9.82 -13.38
C PHE A 7 0.21 -9.71 -12.18
N SER A 8 -0.30 -9.20 -11.09
CA SER A 8 0.38 -9.29 -9.80
C SER A 8 -0.59 -9.70 -8.72
N PHE A 9 -0.07 -10.34 -7.70
CA PHE A 9 -0.82 -10.54 -6.48
C PHE A 9 0.03 -10.17 -5.26
N GLY A 10 -0.66 -9.75 -4.22
CA GLY A 10 0.00 -9.34 -3.00
C GLY A 10 -0.81 -9.69 -1.76
N LEU A 11 -0.09 -9.77 -0.66
CA LEU A 11 -0.63 -9.86 0.67
C LEU A 11 0.04 -8.79 1.53
N VAL A 12 -0.77 -7.90 2.09
CA VAL A 12 -0.30 -6.94 3.08
C VAL A 12 -0.94 -7.26 4.41
N MET A 13 -0.11 -7.53 5.40
CA MET A 13 -0.51 -7.73 6.80
C MET A 13 -0.21 -6.46 7.57
N ASP A 14 -1.23 -5.90 8.17
CA ASP A 14 -1.19 -4.69 8.96
C ASP A 14 -1.57 -5.01 10.41
N ALA A 15 -0.77 -4.56 11.35
CA ALA A 15 -1.02 -4.68 12.77
C ALA A 15 -1.05 -3.29 13.40
N GLY A 16 -2.22 -2.84 13.79
CA GLY A 16 -2.43 -1.56 14.48
C GLY A 16 -2.72 -1.78 15.97
N PHE A 17 -2.06 -1.00 16.81
CA PHE A 17 -2.25 -1.00 18.26
C PHE A 17 -2.75 0.38 18.71
N GLY A 18 -3.75 0.39 19.61
CA GLY A 18 -4.32 1.63 20.13
C GLY A 18 -5.12 2.43 19.12
N LEU A 19 -5.84 1.73 18.22
CA LEU A 19 -6.74 2.32 17.24
C LEU A 19 -8.04 2.79 17.89
N LEU A 20 -8.72 3.73 17.23
CA LEU A 20 -10.01 4.26 17.64
C LEU A 20 -9.97 4.82 19.07
N ARG A 21 -9.36 5.97 19.20
CA ARG A 21 -9.34 6.73 20.47
C ARG A 21 -10.66 7.47 20.64
N TYR A 22 -11.20 7.35 21.82
CA TYR A 22 -12.35 8.13 22.24
C TYR A 22 -11.89 9.22 23.22
N ASN A 23 -12.24 10.45 22.91
CA ASN A 23 -12.09 11.59 23.82
C ASN A 23 -13.45 11.92 24.40
N GLY A 24 -13.84 11.30 25.50
CA GLY A 24 -15.10 11.55 26.17
C GLY A 24 -14.92 12.44 27.39
N PHE A 25 -15.94 13.20 27.71
CA PHE A 25 -16.05 13.90 28.99
C PHE A 25 -16.87 13.01 29.93
N VAL A 26 -16.29 12.64 31.04
CA VAL A 26 -17.07 12.01 32.13
C VAL A 26 -17.66 13.15 32.93
N ARG A 27 -18.96 13.39 32.79
CA ARG A 27 -19.69 14.32 33.64
C ARG A 27 -20.08 13.55 34.91
N ASP A 28 -19.56 13.92 36.04
CA ASP A 28 -20.05 13.45 37.33
C ASP A 28 -21.43 14.11 37.60
N PRO A 29 -22.53 13.36 37.57
CA PRO A 29 -23.86 13.93 37.77
C PRO A 29 -24.05 14.49 39.19
N THR A 30 -23.15 14.20 40.13
CA THR A 30 -23.26 14.65 41.52
C THR A 30 -22.35 15.81 41.84
N ASN A 31 -21.38 16.14 40.99
CA ASN A 31 -20.40 17.20 41.23
C ASN A 31 -20.44 18.27 40.14
N THR A 32 -21.20 19.34 40.39
CA THR A 32 -21.33 20.48 39.45
C THR A 32 -20.08 21.34 39.38
N SER A 33 -19.04 21.05 40.17
CA SER A 33 -17.75 21.79 40.23
C SER A 33 -16.59 20.95 39.72
N ALA A 34 -16.78 19.73 39.23
CA ALA A 34 -15.72 18.90 38.73
C ALA A 34 -15.16 19.47 37.44
N THR A 35 -13.89 19.79 37.44
CA THR A 35 -13.08 20.03 36.28
C THR A 35 -13.23 18.82 35.32
N GLU A 36 -13.65 19.09 34.11
CA GLU A 36 -13.81 18.10 33.05
C GLU A 36 -12.51 17.29 32.91
N ALA A 37 -12.49 16.08 33.46
CA ALA A 37 -11.40 15.15 33.22
C ALA A 37 -11.62 14.51 31.84
N SER A 38 -10.83 14.89 30.86
CA SER A 38 -10.82 14.24 29.56
C SER A 38 -10.24 12.84 29.71
N ARG A 39 -11.08 11.81 29.60
CA ARG A 39 -10.65 10.42 29.55
C ARG A 39 -10.43 10.03 28.10
N GLN A 40 -9.21 9.62 27.77
CA GLN A 40 -8.88 9.01 26.49
C GLN A 40 -9.01 7.48 26.62
N ASP A 41 -10.11 6.93 26.19
CA ASP A 41 -10.28 5.47 26.13
C ASP A 41 -9.98 4.96 24.71
N ARG A 42 -9.38 3.79 24.63
CA ARG A 42 -9.09 3.09 23.39
C ARG A 42 -10.15 2.04 23.17
N ILE A 43 -10.98 2.23 22.16
CA ILE A 43 -12.05 1.28 21.80
C ILE A 43 -11.43 0.01 21.25
N SER A 44 -10.45 0.13 20.36
CA SER A 44 -9.69 -1.01 19.82
C SER A 44 -8.27 -1.00 20.36
N LYS A 45 -7.89 -2.07 21.06
CA LYS A 45 -6.51 -2.28 21.53
C LYS A 45 -5.61 -2.80 20.43
N GLN A 46 -6.16 -3.67 19.57
CA GLN A 46 -5.42 -4.35 18.52
C GLN A 46 -6.33 -4.58 17.32
N ALA A 47 -5.81 -4.32 16.14
CA ALA A 47 -6.41 -4.70 14.87
C ALA A 47 -5.33 -5.36 14.00
N PHE A 48 -5.65 -6.51 13.45
CA PHE A 48 -4.81 -7.19 12.47
C PHE A 48 -5.62 -7.30 11.20
N THR A 49 -5.08 -6.79 10.10
CA THR A 49 -5.73 -6.85 8.79
C THR A 49 -4.79 -7.50 7.80
N GLY A 50 -5.23 -8.59 7.17
CA GLY A 50 -4.58 -9.16 6.01
C GLY A 50 -5.34 -8.76 4.76
N THR A 51 -4.72 -8.00 3.86
CA THR A 51 -5.34 -7.56 2.60
C THR A 51 -4.74 -8.36 1.45
N PHE A 52 -5.58 -9.14 0.80
CA PHE A 52 -5.24 -9.79 -0.47
C PHE A 52 -5.48 -8.82 -1.61
N MET A 53 -4.52 -8.75 -2.53
CA MET A 53 -4.56 -7.88 -3.69
C MET A 53 -4.26 -8.67 -4.95
N PHE A 54 -5.03 -8.41 -5.98
CA PHE A 54 -4.81 -8.93 -7.33
C PHE A 54 -4.90 -7.78 -8.32
N ASN A 55 -3.98 -7.71 -9.25
CA ASN A 55 -3.98 -6.70 -10.31
C ASN A 55 -3.74 -7.37 -11.66
N PHE A 56 -4.33 -6.78 -12.69
CA PHE A 56 -4.18 -7.22 -14.07
C PHE A 56 -4.00 -6.01 -15.00
N GLY A 57 -2.94 -6.02 -15.79
CA GLY A 57 -2.65 -5.03 -16.81
C GLY A 57 -3.51 -5.26 -18.06
N LEU A 58 -4.46 -4.36 -18.31
CA LEU A 58 -5.28 -4.44 -19.54
C LEU A 58 -4.52 -3.95 -20.76
N ILE A 59 -3.83 -2.84 -20.60
CA ILE A 59 -2.95 -2.19 -21.56
C ILE A 59 -1.83 -1.52 -20.80
N ASP A 60 -0.74 -1.14 -21.42
CA ASP A 60 0.48 -0.60 -20.78
C ASP A 60 0.26 0.61 -19.88
N ARG A 61 -0.91 1.19 -19.91
CA ARG A 61 -1.27 2.35 -19.10
C ARG A 61 -2.44 2.14 -18.15
N LEU A 62 -3.11 0.98 -18.22
CA LEU A 62 -4.34 0.72 -17.48
C LEU A 62 -4.27 -0.60 -16.75
N VAL A 63 -4.50 -0.56 -15.43
CA VAL A 63 -4.56 -1.72 -14.56
C VAL A 63 -5.93 -1.78 -13.89
N ILE A 64 -6.52 -2.95 -13.84
CA ILE A 64 -7.65 -3.26 -12.98
C ILE A 64 -7.17 -4.11 -11.82
N GLY A 65 -7.63 -3.84 -10.61
CA GLY A 65 -7.28 -4.63 -9.45
C GLY A 65 -8.44 -4.84 -8.50
N LEU A 66 -8.25 -5.83 -7.65
CA LEU A 66 -9.20 -6.26 -6.65
C LEU A 66 -8.49 -6.36 -5.30
N GLN A 67 -9.15 -5.92 -4.23
CA GLN A 67 -8.63 -5.99 -2.87
C GLN A 67 -9.70 -6.57 -1.95
N LEU A 68 -9.28 -7.50 -1.09
CA LEU A 68 -10.14 -8.15 -0.11
C LEU A 68 -9.41 -8.17 1.24
N PRO A 69 -9.80 -7.31 2.19
CA PRO A 69 -9.25 -7.33 3.53
C PRO A 69 -9.96 -8.38 4.41
N ILE A 70 -9.19 -9.00 5.29
CA ILE A 70 -9.69 -9.83 6.39
C ILE A 70 -9.16 -9.21 7.68
N THR A 71 -10.05 -8.85 8.57
CA THR A 71 -9.70 -8.09 9.77
C THR A 71 -10.07 -8.84 11.03
N PHE A 72 -9.16 -8.78 12.00
CA PHE A 72 -9.33 -9.30 13.35
C PHE A 72 -9.19 -8.15 14.32
N PHE A 73 -10.27 -7.82 15.04
CA PHE A 73 -10.28 -6.79 16.07
C PHE A 73 -10.29 -7.39 17.47
N ARG A 74 -9.54 -6.74 18.35
CA ARG A 74 -9.60 -6.99 19.80
C ARG A 74 -9.56 -5.66 20.55
N GLY A 75 -10.54 -5.43 21.38
CA GLY A 75 -10.63 -4.22 22.17
C GLY A 75 -11.43 -4.44 23.46
N THR A 76 -11.46 -3.43 24.31
CA THR A 76 -12.30 -3.41 25.51
C THR A 76 -13.74 -3.06 25.21
N GLY A 77 -14.01 -2.56 24.00
CA GLY A 77 -15.28 -1.93 23.73
C GLY A 77 -15.49 -0.62 24.48
N VAL A 78 -16.61 0.03 24.27
CA VAL A 78 -17.09 1.11 25.15
C VAL A 78 -17.88 0.46 26.27
N GLN A 79 -17.54 0.72 27.52
CA GLN A 79 -18.30 0.24 28.65
C GLN A 79 -19.48 1.19 28.86
N VAL A 80 -20.68 0.69 28.82
CA VAL A 80 -21.90 1.42 29.17
C VAL A 80 -22.23 1.09 30.62
N PRO A 81 -22.56 2.10 31.46
CA PRO A 81 -23.03 1.83 32.81
C PRO A 81 -24.32 1.02 32.74
N ASP A 82 -24.38 -0.12 33.43
CA ASP A 82 -25.64 -0.82 33.63
C ASP A 82 -26.62 0.10 34.39
N ALA A 83 -27.89 0.02 34.05
CA ALA A 83 -28.98 0.80 34.67
C ALA A 83 -29.14 0.56 36.20
N GLY A 84 -28.19 -0.07 36.84
CA GLY A 84 -28.10 -0.34 38.27
C GLY A 84 -26.71 -0.12 38.86
N SER A 85 -25.76 0.40 38.08
CA SER A 85 -24.40 0.67 38.60
C SER A 85 -24.41 1.89 39.51
N THR A 86 -23.98 1.74 40.74
CA THR A 86 -23.75 2.86 41.64
C THR A 86 -22.43 3.53 41.30
N CYS A 87 -22.52 4.79 40.88
CA CYS A 87 -21.33 5.65 40.76
C CYS A 87 -20.90 6.07 42.14
N ASP A 88 -19.67 5.81 42.56
CA ASP A 88 -19.08 6.32 43.76
C ASP A 88 -18.16 7.51 43.50
N THR A 89 -17.55 8.07 44.56
CA THR A 89 -16.66 9.23 44.49
C THR A 89 -15.35 8.98 43.70
N THR A 90 -15.10 7.74 43.28
CA THR A 90 -13.93 7.33 42.48
C THR A 90 -14.27 7.09 41.01
N GLY A 91 -15.55 7.20 40.65
CA GLY A 91 -16.08 7.01 39.30
C GLY A 91 -17.13 5.91 39.25
N CYS A 92 -17.79 5.77 38.14
CA CYS A 92 -18.70 4.65 37.90
C CYS A 92 -17.88 3.38 37.72
N LEU A 93 -18.01 2.44 38.69
CA LEU A 93 -17.48 1.09 38.54
C LEU A 93 -18.29 0.38 37.44
N TYR A 94 -17.73 0.34 36.28
CA TYR A 94 -18.26 -0.48 35.20
C TYR A 94 -17.97 -1.94 35.53
N ASN A 95 -19.01 -2.72 35.59
CA ASN A 95 -18.85 -4.16 35.78
C ASN A 95 -17.98 -4.69 34.61
N ASP A 96 -16.92 -5.41 34.90
CA ASP A 96 -15.93 -5.97 33.96
C ASP A 96 -16.54 -7.01 32.98
N ALA A 97 -17.85 -7.23 33.07
CA ALA A 97 -18.65 -7.99 32.13
C ALA A 97 -18.88 -7.30 30.77
N GLY A 98 -18.18 -6.19 30.51
CA GLY A 98 -18.20 -5.52 29.22
C GLY A 98 -17.90 -6.52 28.12
N VAL A 99 -18.80 -6.61 27.15
CA VAL A 99 -18.64 -7.43 25.94
C VAL A 99 -17.37 -6.93 25.23
N GLY A 100 -16.26 -7.61 25.48
CA GLY A 100 -14.99 -7.25 24.87
C GLY A 100 -15.16 -7.27 23.35
N LEU A 101 -14.76 -6.19 22.68
CA LEU A 101 -14.79 -6.12 21.23
C LEU A 101 -13.84 -7.19 20.67
N ARG A 102 -14.41 -8.32 20.27
CA ARG A 102 -13.72 -9.39 19.55
C ARG A 102 -14.50 -9.64 18.30
N SER A 103 -13.99 -9.20 17.18
CA SER A 103 -14.61 -9.49 15.89
C SER A 103 -13.56 -9.97 14.90
N GLN A 104 -13.98 -10.83 14.02
CA GLN A 104 -13.26 -11.20 12.83
C GLN A 104 -14.23 -11.17 11.66
N GLY A 105 -13.78 -10.64 10.55
CA GLY A 105 -14.65 -10.54 9.39
C GLY A 105 -13.87 -10.30 8.10
N VAL A 106 -14.49 -10.69 7.02
CA VAL A 106 -14.08 -10.27 5.69
C VAL A 106 -14.53 -8.82 5.55
N GLY A 107 -13.63 -7.95 5.14
CA GLY A 107 -13.90 -6.54 4.91
C GLY A 107 -14.59 -6.28 3.57
N ASP A 108 -14.66 -5.01 3.23
CA ASP A 108 -15.31 -4.60 1.99
C ASP A 108 -14.46 -4.95 0.77
N LEU A 109 -15.10 -5.62 -0.18
CA LEU A 109 -14.51 -5.86 -1.48
C LEU A 109 -14.28 -4.53 -2.18
N THR A 110 -13.05 -4.29 -2.62
CA THR A 110 -12.69 -3.08 -3.35
C THR A 110 -12.18 -3.44 -4.75
N ILE A 111 -12.75 -2.81 -5.76
CA ILE A 111 -12.26 -2.87 -7.14
C ILE A 111 -11.62 -1.53 -7.46
N HIS A 112 -10.48 -1.55 -8.13
CA HIS A 112 -9.85 -0.32 -8.57
C HIS A 112 -9.39 -0.38 -10.02
N VAL A 113 -9.42 0.80 -10.63
CA VAL A 113 -8.85 1.04 -11.96
C VAL A 113 -7.78 2.11 -11.80
N LYS A 114 -6.56 1.80 -12.22
CA LYS A 114 -5.43 2.73 -12.19
C LYS A 114 -4.98 3.04 -13.61
N ALA A 115 -4.92 4.31 -13.95
CA ALA A 115 -4.44 4.79 -15.23
C ALA A 115 -3.16 5.61 -15.05
N ARG A 116 -2.12 5.31 -15.83
CA ARG A 116 -0.90 6.09 -15.92
C ARG A 116 -1.07 7.14 -17.01
N LEU A 117 -1.00 8.41 -16.62
CA LEU A 117 -1.14 9.55 -17.52
C LEU A 117 0.22 9.99 -18.08
N LEU A 118 1.24 9.98 -17.23
CA LEU A 118 2.62 10.34 -17.61
C LEU A 118 3.57 9.27 -17.05
N ASN A 119 4.51 8.84 -17.89
CA ASN A 119 5.50 7.85 -17.53
C ASN A 119 6.79 8.51 -17.00
N LEU A 120 7.40 7.90 -16.00
CA LEU A 120 8.80 8.16 -15.65
C LEU A 120 9.67 7.59 -16.78
N GLY A 121 10.53 8.38 -17.35
CA GLY A 121 11.39 7.99 -18.46
C GLY A 121 12.10 9.22 -18.99
N GLU A 122 11.53 9.87 -20.00
CA GLU A 122 12.08 11.10 -20.57
C GLU A 122 12.07 12.29 -19.58
N LEU A 123 11.06 12.31 -18.67
CA LEU A 123 10.95 13.28 -17.60
C LEU A 123 11.05 12.59 -16.23
N PRO A 124 11.64 13.24 -15.23
CA PRO A 124 11.73 12.69 -13.87
C PRO A 124 10.40 12.75 -13.11
N ILE A 125 9.27 12.86 -13.81
CA ILE A 125 7.93 13.02 -13.23
C ILE A 125 7.01 11.98 -13.82
N GLY A 126 6.29 11.25 -12.95
CA GLY A 126 5.21 10.34 -13.29
C GLY A 126 3.88 10.84 -12.72
N ILE A 127 2.79 10.64 -13.45
CA ILE A 127 1.44 10.97 -13.00
C ILE A 127 0.52 9.78 -13.23
N ALA A 128 -0.22 9.41 -12.19
CA ALA A 128 -1.24 8.37 -12.28
C ALA A 128 -2.51 8.80 -11.53
N VAL A 129 -3.63 8.29 -12.00
CA VAL A 129 -4.92 8.41 -11.32
C VAL A 129 -5.47 7.03 -11.02
N THR A 130 -6.16 6.91 -9.88
CA THR A 130 -6.81 5.66 -9.50
C THR A 130 -8.25 5.97 -9.08
N LEU A 131 -9.18 5.16 -9.53
CA LEU A 131 -10.55 5.14 -9.01
C LEU A 131 -10.76 3.82 -8.29
N ARG A 132 -11.05 3.90 -6.98
CA ARG A 132 -11.40 2.74 -6.16
C ARG A 132 -12.90 2.76 -5.88
N ALA A 133 -13.56 1.62 -6.01
CA ALA A 133 -14.96 1.40 -5.69
C ALA A 133 -15.05 0.35 -4.58
N GLY A 134 -15.53 0.73 -3.41
CA GLY A 134 -15.72 -0.15 -2.26
C GLY A 134 -17.17 -0.60 -2.17
N PHE A 135 -17.40 -1.89 -2.08
CA PHE A 135 -18.72 -2.51 -1.97
C PHE A 135 -18.95 -2.96 -0.53
N PRO A 136 -20.07 -2.62 0.10
CA PRO A 136 -20.36 -2.94 1.49
C PRO A 136 -20.68 -4.43 1.65
N THR A 137 -19.66 -5.27 1.50
CA THR A 137 -19.74 -6.73 1.65
C THR A 137 -19.48 -7.20 3.07
N ALA A 138 -18.88 -6.33 3.87
CA ALA A 138 -18.57 -6.60 5.26
C ALA A 138 -19.76 -6.31 6.19
N LYS A 139 -19.71 -6.91 7.37
CA LYS A 139 -20.63 -6.56 8.46
C LYS A 139 -20.10 -5.34 9.20
N THR A 140 -20.82 -4.23 9.11
CA THR A 140 -20.47 -2.96 9.80
C THR A 140 -20.38 -3.11 11.32
N GLU A 141 -21.23 -3.95 11.89
CA GLU A 141 -21.24 -4.28 13.32
C GLU A 141 -19.90 -4.89 13.82
N GLN A 142 -19.10 -5.40 12.91
CA GLN A 142 -17.79 -6.01 13.20
C GLN A 142 -16.62 -5.02 12.94
N PHE A 143 -16.88 -3.77 12.61
CA PHE A 143 -15.87 -2.78 12.19
C PHE A 143 -14.97 -3.26 11.02
N ALA A 144 -15.50 -4.20 10.23
CA ALA A 144 -14.76 -4.78 9.11
C ALA A 144 -14.96 -4.03 7.79
N GLY A 145 -15.99 -3.17 7.70
CA GLY A 145 -16.32 -2.40 6.51
C GLY A 145 -17.20 -1.19 6.77
N GLU A 146 -17.56 -0.51 5.70
CA GLU A 146 -18.37 0.69 5.72
C GLU A 146 -19.85 0.39 5.47
N PRO A 147 -20.76 1.23 5.98
CA PRO A 147 -22.20 0.95 5.83
C PRO A 147 -22.72 1.11 4.40
N GLY A 148 -21.96 1.75 3.52
CA GLY A 148 -22.40 2.07 2.17
C GLY A 148 -21.35 1.83 1.10
N PHE A 149 -21.78 1.99 -0.15
CA PHE A 149 -20.87 2.01 -1.28
C PHE A 149 -19.96 3.24 -1.22
N SER A 150 -18.69 3.05 -1.51
CA SER A 150 -17.72 4.14 -1.52
C SER A 150 -17.03 4.29 -2.87
N LEU A 151 -16.76 5.54 -3.25
CA LEU A 151 -15.93 5.89 -4.41
C LEU A 151 -14.75 6.73 -3.92
N TRP A 152 -13.57 6.35 -4.37
CA TRP A 152 -12.34 7.00 -3.94
C TRP A 152 -11.42 7.28 -5.14
N PRO A 153 -11.64 8.41 -5.86
CA PRO A 153 -10.68 8.93 -6.81
C PRO A 153 -9.42 9.43 -6.09
N THR A 154 -8.26 9.07 -6.60
CA THR A 154 -6.95 9.55 -6.13
C THR A 154 -6.07 9.92 -7.30
N ALA A 155 -5.20 10.90 -7.10
CA ALA A 155 -4.13 11.26 -8.02
C ALA A 155 -2.78 11.12 -7.32
N VAL A 156 -1.81 10.58 -8.03
CA VAL A 156 -0.44 10.40 -7.55
C VAL A 156 0.50 11.13 -8.50
N VAL A 157 1.36 11.93 -7.94
CA VAL A 157 2.49 12.53 -8.65
C VAL A 157 3.77 11.94 -8.07
N GLU A 158 4.58 11.37 -8.93
CA GLU A 158 5.86 10.77 -8.59
C GLU A 158 6.98 11.61 -9.19
N PHE A 159 8.06 11.81 -8.43
CA PHE A 159 9.25 12.52 -8.85
C PHE A 159 10.49 11.68 -8.55
N GLN A 160 11.27 11.39 -9.58
CA GLN A 160 12.51 10.62 -9.48
C GLN A 160 13.68 11.46 -9.98
N PRO A 161 14.29 12.30 -9.11
CA PRO A 161 15.39 13.18 -9.50
C PRO A 161 16.67 12.43 -9.90
N ILE A 162 16.86 11.26 -9.31
CA ILE A 162 17.97 10.33 -9.62
C ILE A 162 17.45 8.90 -9.40
N GLU A 163 18.10 7.91 -10.01
CA GLU A 163 17.70 6.48 -9.93
C GLU A 163 17.54 5.95 -8.50
N LYS A 164 18.29 6.51 -7.55
CA LYS A 164 18.30 6.06 -6.15
C LYS A 164 17.23 6.71 -5.28
N ILE A 165 16.58 7.77 -5.73
CA ILE A 165 15.62 8.53 -4.92
C ILE A 165 14.31 8.66 -5.68
N ARG A 166 13.23 8.19 -5.05
CA ARG A 166 11.87 8.30 -5.56
C ARG A 166 10.98 8.94 -4.50
N LEU A 167 10.26 9.97 -4.88
CA LEU A 167 9.33 10.71 -4.04
C LEU A 167 7.95 10.64 -4.67
N ALA A 168 6.91 10.51 -3.86
CA ALA A 168 5.53 10.49 -4.34
C ALA A 168 4.62 11.29 -3.42
N ILE A 169 3.65 11.97 -4.00
CA ILE A 169 2.57 12.65 -3.29
C ILE A 169 1.25 12.11 -3.84
N GLU A 170 0.36 11.73 -2.94
CA GLU A 170 -1.00 11.28 -3.26
C GLU A 170 -2.02 12.22 -2.65
N GLY A 171 -3.08 12.52 -3.40
CA GLY A 171 -4.26 13.22 -2.91
C GLY A 171 -5.53 12.56 -3.43
N GLY A 172 -6.58 12.51 -2.61
CA GLY A 172 -7.83 11.87 -2.99
C GLY A 172 -9.02 12.35 -2.19
N TYR A 173 -10.19 11.98 -2.66
CA TYR A 173 -11.46 12.24 -2.00
C TYR A 173 -12.26 10.93 -1.95
N ARG A 174 -12.62 10.49 -0.75
CA ARG A 174 -13.40 9.29 -0.53
C ARG A 174 -14.84 9.66 -0.22
N TRP A 175 -15.69 9.46 -1.19
CA TRP A 175 -17.12 9.64 -1.06
C TRP A 175 -17.79 8.37 -0.55
N ASN A 176 -18.77 8.50 0.36
CA ASN A 176 -19.57 7.40 0.87
C ASN A 176 -21.07 7.66 0.61
N SER A 177 -21.79 6.64 0.14
CA SER A 177 -23.22 6.74 -0.18
C SER A 177 -24.11 6.88 1.06
N GLN A 178 -23.61 6.48 2.23
CA GLN A 178 -24.30 6.52 3.52
C GLN A 178 -23.75 7.65 4.41
N GLN A 179 -23.70 8.86 3.86
CA GLN A 179 -23.24 10.04 4.60
C GLN A 179 -24.14 10.29 5.82
N GLY A 180 -23.50 10.58 6.95
CA GLY A 180 -24.22 10.82 8.21
C GLY A 180 -24.77 9.55 8.85
N ALA A 181 -24.56 8.36 8.26
CA ALA A 181 -24.86 7.12 8.95
C ALA A 181 -24.08 7.06 10.25
N ALA A 182 -24.79 6.96 11.35
CA ALA A 182 -24.17 6.91 12.67
C ALA A 182 -24.05 5.47 13.11
N PHE A 183 -22.86 5.09 13.50
CA PHE A 183 -22.65 3.90 14.28
C PHE A 183 -22.84 4.28 15.75
N ILE A 184 -23.97 3.88 16.32
CA ILE A 184 -24.24 4.02 17.75
C ILE A 184 -23.86 2.67 18.36
N TRP A 185 -22.76 2.64 19.10
CA TRP A 185 -22.39 1.46 19.84
C TRP A 185 -22.89 1.62 21.28
N ASP A 186 -23.99 0.97 21.59
CA ASP A 186 -24.62 0.99 22.90
C ASP A 186 -24.40 -0.31 23.66
N GLY A 187 -23.53 -1.16 23.35
CA GLY A 187 -23.24 -2.39 24.09
C GLY A 187 -24.49 -3.24 24.47
N LEU A 188 -25.64 -2.73 24.17
CA LEU A 188 -26.95 -3.30 24.41
C LEU A 188 -27.59 -3.53 23.06
N SER A 189 -27.92 -4.76 22.79
CA SER A 189 -28.69 -5.15 21.60
C SER A 189 -30.13 -4.62 21.59
N ASN A 190 -30.43 -3.60 22.39
CA ASN A 190 -31.74 -3.01 22.49
C ASN A 190 -31.65 -1.50 22.17
N PRO A 191 -32.15 -1.06 21.01
CA PRO A 191 -32.13 0.35 20.61
C PRO A 191 -33.13 1.21 21.38
N LEU A 192 -33.76 0.70 22.40
CA LEU A 192 -34.72 1.38 23.20
C LEU A 192 -34.15 1.57 24.62
N ASP A 193 -34.07 2.84 25.05
CA ASP A 193 -34.02 3.18 26.45
C ASP A 193 -35.09 2.37 27.19
N PRO A 194 -34.83 1.85 28.43
CA PRO A 194 -35.80 1.14 29.25
C PRO A 194 -37.16 1.89 29.43
N LEU A 195 -37.20 3.17 29.11
CA LEU A 195 -38.37 4.03 29.10
C LEU A 195 -39.03 4.17 27.72
N GLY A 196 -38.56 3.47 26.69
CA GLY A 196 -39.11 3.48 25.35
C GLY A 196 -38.82 4.76 24.54
N ASN A 197 -37.87 5.57 24.96
CA ASN A 197 -37.47 6.78 24.26
C ASN A 197 -36.37 6.47 23.25
N ALA A 198 -36.65 6.62 22.00
CA ALA A 198 -35.76 6.31 20.88
C ALA A 198 -34.61 7.30 20.71
N PHE A 199 -34.28 8.15 21.70
CA PHE A 199 -33.21 9.14 21.55
C PHE A 199 -32.78 9.76 22.88
N VAL A 200 -31.52 9.66 23.21
CA VAL A 200 -30.90 10.59 24.15
C VAL A 200 -30.43 11.78 23.32
N PRO A 201 -30.91 13.00 23.62
CA PRO A 201 -30.53 14.20 22.91
C PRO A 201 -28.99 14.41 22.93
N GLU A 202 -28.45 14.93 21.86
CA GLU A 202 -27.05 15.22 21.61
C GLU A 202 -26.40 16.11 22.72
N ASP A 203 -27.22 16.84 23.45
CA ASP A 203 -26.84 17.77 24.54
C ASP A 203 -26.66 17.09 25.91
N GLN A 204 -27.02 15.81 26.07
CA GLN A 204 -26.92 15.12 27.37
C GLN A 204 -25.68 14.22 27.51
N GLY A 205 -24.77 14.22 26.57
CA GLY A 205 -23.44 13.65 26.72
C GLY A 205 -23.34 12.12 26.92
N VAL A 206 -24.42 11.39 26.65
CA VAL A 206 -24.49 9.94 26.80
C VAL A 206 -24.83 9.31 25.45
N GLY A 207 -23.84 9.06 24.66
CA GLY A 207 -23.99 8.36 23.39
C GLY A 207 -22.82 8.68 22.48
N HIS A 208 -22.02 7.67 22.21
CA HIS A 208 -20.85 7.82 21.35
C HIS A 208 -21.28 7.56 19.92
N ARG A 209 -21.33 8.63 19.13
CA ARG A 209 -21.72 8.59 17.74
C ARG A 209 -20.51 8.66 16.85
N PHE A 210 -20.19 7.60 16.13
CA PHE A 210 -19.30 7.66 14.99
C PHE A 210 -20.15 7.90 13.74
N THR A 211 -19.89 8.99 13.05
CA THR A 211 -20.53 9.27 11.77
C THR A 211 -19.58 8.90 10.64
N TYR A 212 -20.08 8.11 9.70
CA TYR A 212 -19.41 7.91 8.43
C TYR A 212 -19.66 9.14 7.56
N ASP A 213 -18.59 9.74 7.08
CA ASP A 213 -18.66 10.90 6.21
C ASP A 213 -17.58 10.82 5.13
N ASP A 214 -17.61 11.76 4.20
CA ASP A 214 -16.61 11.87 3.16
C ASP A 214 -15.25 12.24 3.75
N LEU A 215 -14.18 11.68 3.16
CA LEU A 215 -12.82 11.90 3.61
C LEU A 215 -11.98 12.53 2.50
N ILE A 216 -11.23 13.56 2.86
CA ILE A 216 -10.08 14.01 2.08
C ILE A 216 -8.90 13.15 2.52
N THR A 217 -8.22 12.50 1.59
CA THR A 217 -7.08 11.63 1.85
C THR A 217 -5.83 12.23 1.22
N PHE A 218 -4.71 12.04 1.87
CA PHE A 218 -3.41 12.50 1.37
C PHE A 218 -2.30 11.55 1.83
N GLY A 219 -1.22 11.54 1.05
CA GLY A 219 -0.06 10.73 1.33
C GLY A 219 1.20 11.36 0.76
N PHE A 220 2.30 11.10 1.41
CA PHE A 220 3.66 11.34 0.93
C PHE A 220 4.46 10.06 1.12
N GLY A 221 5.15 9.62 0.09
CA GLY A 221 6.04 8.47 0.12
C GLY A 221 7.43 8.83 -0.40
N SER A 222 8.44 8.21 0.17
CA SER A 222 9.80 8.29 -0.35
C SER A 222 10.46 6.93 -0.32
N SER A 223 11.28 6.65 -1.32
CA SER A 223 12.09 5.44 -1.40
C SER A 223 13.53 5.81 -1.75
N PHE A 224 14.46 5.25 -1.00
CA PHE A 224 15.89 5.48 -1.13
C PHE A 224 16.59 4.14 -1.36
N ARG A 225 17.19 3.93 -2.53
CA ARG A 225 17.99 2.76 -2.83
C ARG A 225 19.28 2.78 -2.02
N ILE A 226 19.37 1.93 -0.98
CA ILE A 226 20.54 1.81 -0.11
C ILE A 226 21.56 0.87 -0.76
N ALA A 227 21.08 -0.27 -1.24
CA ALA A 227 21.88 -1.30 -1.90
C ALA A 227 20.99 -2.12 -2.82
N ARG A 228 21.53 -2.83 -3.79
CA ARG A 228 20.79 -3.91 -4.45
C ARG A 228 20.74 -5.10 -3.48
N PRO A 229 19.58 -5.65 -3.12
CA PRO A 229 18.20 -5.37 -3.55
C PRO A 229 17.36 -4.60 -2.50
N VAL A 230 17.86 -3.59 -1.80
CA VAL A 230 17.21 -2.98 -0.62
C VAL A 230 16.92 -1.49 -0.83
N ASP A 231 15.65 -1.11 -0.65
CA ASP A 231 15.23 0.28 -0.51
C ASP A 231 14.82 0.57 0.94
N PHE A 232 15.20 1.74 1.46
CA PHE A 232 14.62 2.32 2.65
C PHE A 232 13.41 3.17 2.24
N VAL A 233 12.29 3.02 2.93
CA VAL A 233 11.04 3.71 2.63
C VAL A 233 10.55 4.50 3.83
N ILE A 234 10.00 5.68 3.55
CA ILE A 234 9.29 6.51 4.53
C ILE A 234 7.93 6.86 3.93
N GLU A 235 6.88 6.73 4.72
CA GLU A 235 5.52 7.07 4.34
C GLU A 235 4.87 7.94 5.40
N LEU A 236 4.18 8.99 4.97
CA LEU A 236 3.30 9.81 5.77
C LEU A 236 1.95 9.81 5.07
N TYR A 237 0.92 9.39 5.75
CA TYR A 237 -0.43 9.41 5.18
C TYR A 237 -1.46 9.83 6.21
N GLY A 238 -2.59 10.28 5.72
CA GLY A 238 -3.67 10.70 6.58
C GLY A 238 -4.99 10.91 5.88
N SER A 239 -5.99 11.19 6.69
CA SER A 239 -7.33 11.52 6.24
C SER A 239 -7.93 12.62 7.11
N GLN A 240 -8.79 13.42 6.52
CA GLN A 240 -9.54 14.51 7.15
C GLN A 240 -11.02 14.34 6.80
N ILE A 241 -11.90 14.45 7.78
CA ILE A 241 -13.35 14.50 7.52
C ILE A 241 -13.66 15.77 6.73
N ALA A 242 -14.25 15.62 5.54
CA ALA A 242 -14.37 16.70 4.57
C ALA A 242 -15.23 17.87 5.06
N LYS A 243 -16.32 17.59 5.82
CA LYS A 243 -17.22 18.60 6.37
C LYS A 243 -16.70 19.27 7.64
N GLU A 244 -15.65 18.73 8.26
CA GLU A 244 -15.16 19.16 9.56
C GLU A 244 -13.70 19.63 9.51
N ILE A 245 -13.32 20.29 8.42
CA ILE A 245 -11.96 20.83 8.26
C ILE A 245 -11.68 21.87 9.36
N GLY A 246 -10.57 21.66 10.08
CA GLY A 246 -10.15 22.52 11.18
C GLY A 246 -10.73 22.16 12.56
N THR A 247 -11.66 21.21 12.63
CA THR A 247 -12.15 20.67 13.89
C THR A 247 -11.10 19.74 14.52
N LYS A 248 -10.88 19.88 15.83
CA LYS A 248 -9.93 19.03 16.54
C LYS A 248 -10.37 17.57 16.53
N GLY A 249 -9.45 16.66 16.21
CA GLY A 249 -9.69 15.22 16.26
C GLY A 249 -10.23 14.62 14.95
N THR A 250 -10.53 15.41 13.93
CA THR A 250 -11.04 14.94 12.63
C THR A 250 -9.95 14.68 11.59
N LEU A 251 -8.76 15.19 11.84
CA LEU A 251 -7.55 14.90 11.07
C LEU A 251 -6.84 13.69 11.69
N SER A 252 -6.58 12.66 10.92
CA SER A 252 -5.83 11.47 11.31
C SER A 252 -4.59 11.33 10.44
N MET A 253 -3.41 11.19 11.06
CA MET A 253 -2.13 11.07 10.36
C MET A 253 -1.26 10.02 11.00
N GLU A 254 -0.54 9.27 10.17
CA GLU A 254 0.44 8.27 10.58
C GLU A 254 1.73 8.40 9.77
N ALA A 255 2.85 8.12 10.41
CA ALA A 255 4.15 8.05 9.77
C ALA A 255 4.75 6.66 9.94
N LEU A 256 5.23 6.08 8.86
CA LEU A 256 5.89 4.77 8.82
C LEU A 256 7.29 4.91 8.25
N GLY A 257 8.20 4.09 8.74
CA GLY A 257 9.52 3.89 8.15
C GLY A 257 9.82 2.41 8.03
N GLY A 258 10.54 2.02 6.99
CA GLY A 258 10.76 0.60 6.76
C GLY A 258 11.70 0.30 5.60
N PHE A 259 11.73 -0.97 5.23
CA PHE A 259 12.59 -1.48 4.17
C PHE A 259 11.75 -2.25 3.17
N LYS A 260 12.11 -2.12 1.90
CA LYS A 260 11.61 -2.90 0.80
C LYS A 260 12.75 -3.75 0.26
N TYR A 261 12.58 -5.06 0.29
CA TYR A 261 13.56 -6.02 -0.19
C TYR A 261 13.06 -6.64 -1.49
N PHE A 262 13.76 -6.43 -2.57
CA PHE A 262 13.43 -6.98 -3.88
C PHE A 262 13.95 -8.41 -3.98
N VAL A 263 13.03 -9.34 -4.22
CA VAL A 263 13.31 -10.76 -4.47
C VAL A 263 13.61 -10.98 -5.94
N THR A 264 12.92 -10.25 -6.80
CA THR A 264 13.17 -10.10 -8.23
C THR A 264 13.06 -8.62 -8.58
N ASN A 265 13.27 -8.24 -9.84
CA ASN A 265 13.16 -6.84 -10.26
C ASN A 265 11.79 -6.23 -9.95
N LYS A 266 10.72 -7.04 -9.94
CA LYS A 266 9.34 -6.60 -9.69
C LYS A 266 8.74 -7.11 -8.37
N SER A 267 9.16 -8.28 -7.88
CA SER A 267 8.61 -8.89 -6.67
C SER A 267 9.38 -8.47 -5.43
N PHE A 268 8.68 -8.12 -4.36
CA PHE A 268 9.33 -7.60 -3.16
C PHE A 268 8.58 -7.93 -1.86
N LEU A 269 9.35 -7.87 -0.78
CA LEU A 269 8.88 -7.87 0.60
C LEU A 269 9.00 -6.47 1.18
N THR A 270 8.02 -6.06 1.96
CA THR A 270 8.04 -4.79 2.69
C THR A 270 7.90 -5.04 4.18
N PHE A 271 8.75 -4.39 4.97
CA PHE A 271 8.70 -4.38 6.43
C PHE A 271 8.68 -2.92 6.86
N ALA A 272 7.62 -2.47 7.51
CA ALA A 272 7.54 -1.11 7.99
C ALA A 272 6.93 -1.06 9.39
N ALA A 273 7.32 -0.06 10.15
CA ALA A 273 6.71 0.25 11.43
C ALA A 273 6.61 1.77 11.60
N GLY A 274 5.67 2.18 12.42
CA GLY A 274 5.44 3.59 12.68
C GLY A 274 4.38 3.84 13.71
N ALA A 275 3.89 5.07 13.74
CA ALA A 275 2.94 5.52 14.72
C ALA A 275 2.06 6.65 14.20
N GLY A 276 0.91 6.83 14.82
CA GLY A 276 0.09 8.01 14.66
C GLY A 276 0.78 9.25 15.17
N ILE A 277 0.61 10.35 14.47
CA ILE A 277 1.12 11.65 14.93
C ILE A 277 0.30 12.05 16.15
N PRO A 278 0.93 12.30 17.32
CA PRO A 278 0.23 12.60 18.54
C PRO A 278 -0.73 13.79 18.38
N LYS A 279 -1.93 13.66 18.95
CA LYS A 279 -3.01 14.66 18.90
C LYS A 279 -3.74 14.79 17.56
N THR A 280 -3.44 13.98 16.56
CA THR A 280 -4.24 13.91 15.35
C THR A 280 -5.18 12.70 15.43
N GLY A 281 -6.44 12.94 15.18
CA GLY A 281 -7.54 12.03 14.89
C GLY A 281 -7.73 10.77 15.74
N PHE A 282 -8.94 10.23 15.60
CA PHE A 282 -9.35 9.03 16.31
C PHE A 282 -8.95 7.71 15.63
N GLN A 283 -8.52 7.76 14.36
CA GLN A 283 -8.20 6.57 13.55
C GLN A 283 -6.71 6.21 13.53
N ALA A 284 -5.83 7.12 13.96
CA ALA A 284 -4.40 6.87 13.94
C ALA A 284 -3.99 5.86 15.02
N ALA A 285 -3.23 4.85 14.64
CA ALA A 285 -2.69 3.86 15.57
C ALA A 285 -1.61 4.47 16.47
N ASP A 286 -1.51 4.03 17.72
CA ASP A 286 -0.36 4.40 18.57
C ASP A 286 0.92 3.81 18.01
N ILE A 287 0.84 2.55 17.56
CA ILE A 287 1.92 1.83 16.88
C ILE A 287 1.28 1.05 15.74
N ARG A 288 1.94 1.07 14.61
CA ARG A 288 1.58 0.27 13.45
C ARG A 288 2.79 -0.53 12.96
N ALA A 289 2.56 -1.76 12.57
CA ALA A 289 3.54 -2.59 11.90
C ALA A 289 2.92 -3.15 10.61
N VAL A 290 3.68 -3.16 9.55
CA VAL A 290 3.24 -3.63 8.23
C VAL A 290 4.24 -4.63 7.71
N LEU A 291 3.73 -5.77 7.23
CA LEU A 291 4.47 -6.76 6.48
C LEU A 291 3.75 -6.96 5.14
N GLY A 292 4.42 -6.68 4.05
CA GLY A 292 3.89 -6.81 2.70
C GLY A 292 4.68 -7.79 1.87
N PHE A 293 4.00 -8.53 1.03
CA PHE A 293 4.57 -9.31 -0.04
C PHE A 293 3.84 -8.97 -1.33
N MET A 294 4.59 -8.59 -2.36
CA MET A 294 4.07 -8.37 -3.70
C MET A 294 4.81 -9.30 -4.65
N TYR A 295 4.05 -10.10 -5.36
CA TYR A 295 4.57 -10.96 -6.41
C TYR A 295 4.08 -10.44 -7.76
N GLU A 296 5.01 -10.13 -8.61
CA GLU A 296 4.79 -9.70 -9.98
C GLU A 296 5.70 -10.57 -10.85
N PRO A 297 5.16 -11.64 -11.48
CA PRO A 297 5.95 -12.49 -12.34
C PRO A 297 6.39 -11.70 -13.57
N ALA A 298 7.61 -11.90 -14.00
CA ALA A 298 8.02 -11.51 -15.34
C ALA A 298 7.34 -12.45 -16.34
N VAL A 299 6.52 -11.93 -17.21
CA VAL A 299 5.69 -12.74 -18.15
C VAL A 299 5.92 -12.32 -19.60
N GLY A 300 6.64 -11.22 -19.84
CA GLY A 300 7.01 -10.75 -21.18
C GLY A 300 8.29 -11.48 -21.66
N ASP A 301 8.27 -11.92 -22.89
CA ASP A 301 9.39 -12.43 -23.67
C ASP A 301 8.95 -12.21 -25.11
N ARG A 302 9.21 -10.98 -25.62
CA ARG A 302 8.62 -10.49 -26.88
C ARG A 302 9.23 -11.11 -28.10
N ASP A 303 10.54 -11.30 -28.08
CA ASP A 303 11.31 -11.89 -29.16
C ASP A 303 11.43 -13.41 -29.05
N LYS A 304 11.04 -13.97 -27.83
CA LYS A 304 10.96 -15.40 -27.53
C LYS A 304 12.32 -16.11 -27.47
N ASP A 305 13.31 -15.42 -27.00
CA ASP A 305 14.64 -15.97 -26.80
C ASP A 305 14.74 -16.79 -25.48
N GLY A 306 13.77 -16.63 -24.55
CA GLY A 306 13.71 -17.31 -23.26
C GLY A 306 14.23 -16.45 -22.11
N ILE A 307 14.63 -15.21 -22.35
CA ILE A 307 14.99 -14.20 -21.38
C ILE A 307 13.77 -13.27 -21.22
N PRO A 308 13.26 -13.08 -20.01
CA PRO A 308 12.12 -12.17 -19.83
C PRO A 308 12.46 -10.72 -20.17
N ASP A 309 11.56 -9.97 -20.81
CA ASP A 309 11.70 -8.55 -21.20
C ASP A 309 12.31 -7.65 -20.11
N ASP A 310 12.16 -8.01 -18.82
CA ASP A 310 12.68 -7.23 -17.69
C ASP A 310 14.14 -7.51 -17.37
N ASP A 311 14.62 -8.67 -17.73
CA ASP A 311 15.99 -9.14 -17.53
C ASP A 311 16.79 -9.08 -18.83
N ASP A 312 16.13 -8.69 -19.91
CA ASP A 312 16.59 -8.64 -21.29
C ASP A 312 17.09 -7.23 -21.64
N GLY A 313 18.33 -7.15 -22.12
CA GLY A 313 18.94 -5.91 -22.61
C GLY A 313 18.35 -5.43 -23.91
N CYS A 314 17.88 -6.37 -24.76
CA CYS A 314 17.34 -6.13 -26.11
C CYS A 314 15.97 -6.79 -26.31
N PRO A 315 14.91 -6.39 -25.58
CA PRO A 315 13.63 -7.11 -25.52
C PRO A 315 12.83 -7.26 -26.82
N ASP A 316 13.30 -6.75 -27.91
CA ASP A 316 12.68 -6.85 -29.25
C ASP A 316 13.55 -7.64 -30.24
N ASP A 317 14.81 -7.97 -29.88
CA ASP A 317 15.81 -8.61 -30.72
C ASP A 317 16.36 -9.85 -30.00
N ALA A 318 15.94 -11.04 -30.42
CA ALA A 318 16.25 -12.31 -29.77
C ALA A 318 17.75 -12.61 -29.71
N GLU A 319 18.21 -13.09 -28.54
CA GLU A 319 19.52 -13.63 -28.28
C GLU A 319 19.89 -14.76 -29.25
N ASP A 320 21.13 -14.78 -29.79
CA ASP A 320 21.56 -15.75 -30.78
C ASP A 320 22.20 -17.03 -30.21
N LYS A 321 22.50 -17.06 -28.90
CA LYS A 321 22.93 -18.23 -28.10
C LYS A 321 24.15 -18.96 -28.67
N ASP A 322 25.16 -18.21 -29.01
CA ASP A 322 26.38 -18.71 -29.60
C ASP A 322 27.52 -19.04 -28.56
N GLY A 323 27.27 -18.70 -27.27
CA GLY A 323 28.18 -18.92 -26.16
C GLY A 323 28.96 -17.69 -25.74
N PHE A 324 28.71 -16.53 -26.33
CA PHE A 324 29.27 -15.24 -25.98
C PHE A 324 28.14 -14.38 -25.36
N GLU A 325 28.35 -13.79 -24.24
CA GLU A 325 27.42 -12.94 -23.46
C GLU A 325 25.94 -13.38 -23.41
N ASP A 326 25.58 -14.63 -23.72
CA ASP A 326 24.22 -15.24 -23.82
C ASP A 326 23.25 -14.89 -22.66
N SER A 327 23.67 -14.19 -21.64
CA SER A 327 22.86 -13.91 -20.46
C SER A 327 22.23 -12.53 -20.43
N ASP A 328 22.58 -11.65 -21.34
CA ASP A 328 22.08 -10.29 -21.37
C ASP A 328 20.90 -10.06 -22.31
N GLY A 329 20.60 -11.05 -23.19
CA GLY A 329 19.44 -11.04 -24.10
C GLY A 329 19.64 -10.17 -25.35
N CYS A 330 20.87 -9.85 -25.68
CA CYS A 330 21.20 -9.07 -26.86
C CYS A 330 22.05 -9.89 -27.85
N PRO A 331 21.66 -10.05 -29.11
CA PRO A 331 22.45 -10.79 -30.07
C PRO A 331 23.78 -10.07 -30.35
N ASP A 332 24.89 -10.79 -30.18
CA ASP A 332 26.24 -10.32 -30.44
C ASP A 332 26.69 -10.82 -31.82
N LEU A 333 26.43 -10.02 -32.85
CA LEU A 333 26.66 -10.43 -34.23
C LEU A 333 28.16 -10.40 -34.68
N ASP A 334 29.04 -9.86 -33.88
CA ASP A 334 30.50 -9.67 -34.11
C ASP A 334 31.18 -9.71 -32.75
N ASN A 335 31.39 -10.93 -32.23
CA ASN A 335 31.82 -11.23 -30.85
C ASN A 335 33.16 -10.63 -30.47
N ASP A 336 34.10 -10.49 -31.38
CA ASP A 336 35.41 -9.93 -31.11
C ASP A 336 35.58 -8.47 -31.57
N GLY A 337 34.59 -7.96 -32.31
CA GLY A 337 34.52 -6.56 -32.76
C GLY A 337 35.59 -6.23 -33.79
N ASP A 338 35.86 -7.15 -34.72
CA ASP A 338 36.80 -6.92 -35.81
C ASP A 338 36.11 -6.39 -37.08
N GLY A 339 34.76 -6.50 -37.17
CA GLY A 339 33.96 -6.03 -38.29
C GLY A 339 33.59 -7.12 -39.31
N VAL A 340 34.01 -8.39 -39.07
CA VAL A 340 33.50 -9.58 -39.75
C VAL A 340 32.40 -10.17 -38.86
N LEU A 341 31.23 -10.45 -39.42
CA LEU A 341 30.16 -11.04 -38.66
C LEU A 341 30.44 -12.49 -38.31
N ASP A 342 30.09 -12.99 -37.14
CA ASP A 342 30.30 -14.34 -36.64
C ASP A 342 29.90 -15.43 -37.67
N VAL A 343 28.81 -15.21 -38.43
CA VAL A 343 28.34 -16.12 -39.45
C VAL A 343 29.31 -16.24 -40.63
N ASP A 344 30.14 -15.26 -40.88
CA ASP A 344 31.12 -15.19 -41.95
C ASP A 344 32.56 -15.30 -41.40
N ASP A 345 32.73 -15.24 -40.06
CA ASP A 345 33.99 -15.28 -39.35
C ASP A 345 34.37 -16.72 -38.99
N ARG A 346 35.58 -17.10 -39.30
CA ARG A 346 36.17 -18.42 -38.93
C ARG A 346 36.73 -18.44 -37.52
N CYS A 347 37.04 -17.29 -36.97
CA CYS A 347 37.63 -17.11 -35.67
C CYS A 347 36.80 -16.14 -34.78
N PRO A 348 35.50 -16.35 -34.51
CA PRO A 348 34.56 -15.39 -33.94
C PRO A 348 34.96 -14.80 -32.56
N LEU A 349 36.03 -15.22 -31.96
CA LEU A 349 36.49 -14.75 -30.67
C LEU A 349 37.95 -14.19 -30.74
N VAL A 350 38.51 -14.06 -31.93
CA VAL A 350 39.89 -13.63 -32.09
C VAL A 350 40.03 -12.68 -33.29
N LYS A 351 40.13 -11.39 -32.98
CA LYS A 351 40.15 -10.30 -33.97
C LYS A 351 41.12 -10.50 -35.10
N GLU A 352 40.68 -10.23 -36.29
CA GLU A 352 41.45 -10.06 -37.50
C GLU A 352 42.54 -8.97 -37.35
N ASP A 353 43.79 -9.18 -37.84
CA ASP A 353 44.89 -8.23 -37.72
C ASP A 353 45.05 -7.28 -38.91
N TYR A 354 44.25 -7.46 -39.98
CA TYR A 354 44.19 -6.60 -41.17
C TYR A 354 45.57 -6.31 -41.78
N ASP A 355 46.38 -7.31 -41.92
CA ASP A 355 47.74 -7.19 -42.44
C ASP A 355 47.89 -7.28 -43.98
N GLY A 356 46.78 -7.58 -44.65
CA GLY A 356 46.66 -7.69 -46.12
C GLY A 356 46.76 -9.13 -46.64
N ASP A 357 46.75 -10.13 -45.76
CA ASP A 357 46.63 -11.55 -46.12
C ASP A 357 45.34 -12.13 -45.58
N ARG A 358 44.36 -12.45 -46.44
CA ARG A 358 43.04 -13.03 -46.12
C ARG A 358 42.16 -12.26 -45.13
N ASP A 359 42.32 -10.97 -45.06
CA ASP A 359 41.57 -10.05 -44.21
C ASP A 359 40.04 -10.21 -44.25
N GLU A 360 39.48 -11.09 -45.08
CA GLU A 360 38.06 -11.29 -45.26
C GLU A 360 37.52 -12.51 -44.46
N ASP A 361 38.41 -13.35 -43.87
CA ASP A 361 37.95 -14.57 -43.21
C ASP A 361 37.87 -14.46 -41.67
N GLY A 362 38.18 -13.29 -41.10
CA GLY A 362 38.06 -12.99 -39.69
C GLY A 362 39.07 -13.69 -38.80
N CYS A 363 40.17 -14.23 -39.36
CA CYS A 363 41.18 -14.93 -38.60
C CYS A 363 42.56 -14.30 -38.78
N PRO A 364 43.21 -13.85 -37.73
CA PRO A 364 44.57 -13.30 -37.82
C PRO A 364 45.56 -14.35 -38.31
N GLU A 365 46.27 -14.10 -39.39
CA GLU A 365 47.32 -14.93 -39.86
C GLU A 365 48.56 -14.79 -39.01
N GLY A 366 49.18 -15.92 -38.65
CA GLY A 366 50.44 -15.88 -37.96
C GLY A 366 51.51 -15.25 -38.86
N ARG A 367 52.22 -14.24 -38.36
CA ARG A 367 53.34 -13.60 -39.07
C ARG A 367 54.21 -14.65 -39.67
N GLU A 368 54.43 -14.61 -41.01
CA GLU A 368 55.38 -15.48 -41.71
C GLU A 368 56.84 -15.36 -41.22
N GLY A 369 57.07 -15.16 -39.93
CA GLY A 369 58.37 -15.01 -39.32
C GLY A 369 58.78 -16.12 -38.33
N ASP A 370 57.85 -16.98 -37.91
CA ASP A 370 58.11 -17.98 -36.85
C ASP A 370 58.35 -19.41 -37.36
N ARG A 371 58.76 -19.57 -38.60
CA ARG A 371 59.16 -20.88 -39.18
C ARG A 371 60.65 -21.15 -39.16
N ASP A 372 61.43 -20.49 -38.30
CA ASP A 372 62.85 -20.81 -38.12
C ASP A 372 63.11 -21.09 -36.65
N GLY A 373 62.92 -22.38 -36.21
CA GLY A 373 63.37 -22.83 -34.93
C GLY A 373 63.10 -24.32 -34.70
#